data_9ac4c5061a9fddae604067104f237970
#
_entry.id   9ac4c5061a9fddae604067104f237970
#
_cell.length_a   1.000
_cell.length_b   1.000
_cell.length_c   1.000
_cell.angle_alpha   90.00
_cell.angle_beta   90.00
_cell.angle_gamma   90.00
#
_symmetry.space_group_name_H-M   'P 1'
#
loop_
_entity.id
_entity.type
_entity.pdbx_description
1 polymer ?
#
loop_
_entity_poly.entity_id
_entity_poly.type
_entity_poly.pdbx_seq_one_letter_code
_entity_poly.pdbx_strand_id
1 'polypeptide(L)' 'MKEKFIAYLQVQETGAYNMFDPAAHFAVEVLCCDTVSLEDYVYIMRNYTELYNHYFEKEL' A
#
# COMPACT_ATOMS: atom_id res chain seq x y z
N MET A 1 4.58 0.48 -9.23
CA MET A 1 3.88 1.04 -8.04
C MET A 1 2.51 0.42 -7.81
N LYS A 2 1.80 0.02 -8.87
CA LYS A 2 0.45 -0.53 -8.73
C LYS A 2 0.41 -1.78 -7.84
N GLU A 3 1.32 -2.73 -8.06
CA GLU A 3 1.33 -3.94 -7.26
C GLU A 3 1.59 -3.66 -5.79
N LYS A 4 2.49 -2.73 -5.52
CA LYS A 4 2.79 -2.34 -4.13
C LYS A 4 1.58 -1.67 -3.48
N PHE A 5 0.88 -0.84 -4.24
CA PHE A 5 -0.32 -0.19 -3.74
C PHE A 5 -1.43 -1.19 -3.46
N ILE A 6 -1.62 -2.16 -4.35
CA ILE A 6 -2.63 -3.20 -4.14
C ILE A 6 -2.31 -4.02 -2.89
N ALA A 7 -1.02 -4.38 -2.70
CA ALA A 7 -0.62 -5.09 -1.49
C ALA A 7 -0.90 -4.25 -0.24
N TYR A 8 -0.62 -2.96 -0.30
CA TYR A 8 -0.91 -2.05 0.80
C TYR A 8 -2.41 -2.07 1.14
N LEU A 9 -3.26 -1.99 0.11
CA LEU A 9 -4.71 -2.02 0.32
C LEU A 9 -5.15 -3.32 0.98
N GLN A 10 -4.60 -4.44 0.54
CA GLN A 10 -4.96 -5.75 1.10
C GLN A 10 -4.60 -5.86 2.56
N VAL A 11 -3.42 -5.39 2.93
CA VAL A 11 -2.99 -5.39 4.34
C VAL A 11 -3.89 -4.48 5.16
N GLN A 12 -4.21 -3.31 4.62
CA GLN A 12 -5.08 -2.35 5.31
C GLN A 12 -6.47 -2.93 5.54
N GLU A 13 -7.01 -3.64 4.56
CA GLU A 13 -8.36 -4.20 4.65
C GLU A 13 -8.49 -5.28 5.72
N THR A 14 -7.40 -5.97 6.04
CA THR A 14 -7.47 -7.01 7.08
C THR A 14 -7.81 -6.42 8.45
N GLY A 15 -7.45 -5.14 8.66
CA GLY A 15 -7.66 -4.49 9.96
C GLY A 15 -6.77 -5.03 11.06
N ALA A 16 -5.86 -5.96 10.73
CA ALA A 16 -5.00 -6.60 11.73
C ALA A 16 -3.75 -5.80 12.06
N TYR A 17 -3.43 -4.81 11.23
CA TYR A 17 -2.17 -4.06 11.37
C TYR A 17 -2.45 -2.57 11.52
N ASN A 18 -1.64 -1.95 12.38
CA ASN A 18 -1.51 -0.49 12.35
C ASN A 18 -0.57 -0.17 11.18
N MET A 19 -1.05 0.57 10.20
CA MET A 19 -0.25 0.82 8.99
C MET A 19 1.03 1.62 9.24
N PHE A 20 1.16 2.22 10.42
CA PHE A 20 2.41 2.88 10.82
C PHE A 20 3.40 1.92 11.48
N ASP A 21 3.00 0.68 11.69
CA ASP A 21 3.84 -0.33 12.34
C ASP A 21 4.74 -1.00 11.31
N PRO A 22 6.01 -1.26 11.62
CA PRO A 22 6.90 -2.00 10.71
C PRO A 22 6.33 -3.35 10.28
N ALA A 23 5.50 -3.99 11.12
CA ALA A 23 4.90 -5.26 10.75
C ALA A 23 3.99 -5.13 9.54
N ALA A 24 3.27 -4.02 9.40
CA ALA A 24 2.43 -3.77 8.23
C ALA A 24 3.28 -3.60 6.98
N HIS A 25 4.38 -2.87 7.09
CA HIS A 25 5.32 -2.70 5.98
C HIS A 25 5.85 -4.05 5.51
N PHE A 26 6.24 -4.91 6.44
CA PHE A 26 6.73 -6.24 6.10
C PHE A 26 5.63 -7.06 5.42
N ALA A 27 4.40 -6.99 5.92
CA ALA A 27 3.28 -7.73 5.32
C ALA A 27 3.03 -7.28 3.88
N VAL A 28 3.16 -5.99 3.60
CA VAL A 28 3.01 -5.48 2.24
C VAL A 28 4.09 -6.08 1.33
N GLU A 29 5.33 -6.14 1.81
CA GLU A 29 6.42 -6.72 1.03
C GLU A 29 6.17 -8.20 0.73
N VAL A 30 5.67 -8.94 1.70
CA VAL A 30 5.37 -10.36 1.52
C VAL A 30 4.28 -10.54 0.47
N LEU A 31 3.23 -9.74 0.51
CA LEU A 31 2.12 -9.87 -0.43
C LEU A 31 2.51 -9.51 -1.85
N CYS A 32 3.33 -8.48 -2.04
CA CYS A 32 3.71 -8.11 -3.41
C CYS A 32 4.92 -8.88 -3.92
N CYS A 33 5.51 -9.73 -3.07
CA CYS A 33 6.69 -10.53 -3.41
C CYS A 33 7.85 -9.67 -3.92
N ASP A 34 8.00 -8.48 -3.34
CA ASP A 34 9.03 -7.56 -3.76
C ASP A 34 9.39 -6.66 -2.59
N THR A 35 10.56 -6.04 -2.68
CA THR A 35 10.99 -5.08 -1.68
C THR A 35 10.22 -3.79 -1.85
N VAL A 36 9.67 -3.27 -0.75
CA VAL A 36 9.03 -1.96 -0.73
C VAL A 36 9.86 -1.08 0.17
N SER A 37 10.57 -0.11 -0.42
CA SER A 37 11.40 0.79 0.37
C SER A 37 10.53 1.61 1.31
N LEU A 38 11.15 2.14 2.37
CA LEU A 38 10.43 3.01 3.27
C LEU A 38 9.89 4.24 2.53
N GLU A 39 10.67 4.76 1.58
CA GLU A 39 10.23 5.87 0.73
C GLU A 39 8.96 5.54 -0.03
N ASP A 40 8.92 4.36 -0.65
CA ASP A 40 7.76 3.93 -1.41
C ASP A 40 6.55 3.75 -0.49
N TYR A 41 6.78 3.16 0.67
CA TYR A 41 5.71 2.93 1.63
C TYR A 41 5.11 4.26 2.10
N VAL A 42 5.96 5.21 2.45
CA VAL A 42 5.50 6.54 2.88
C VAL A 42 4.81 7.27 1.72
N TYR A 43 5.32 7.13 0.51
CA TYR A 43 4.70 7.71 -0.67
C TYR A 43 3.27 7.21 -0.82
N ILE A 44 3.06 5.91 -0.67
CA ILE A 44 1.72 5.32 -0.77
C ILE A 44 0.81 5.91 0.30
N MET A 45 1.29 6.03 1.54
CA MET A 45 0.49 6.58 2.62
C MET A 45 0.09 8.03 2.35
N ARG A 46 1.03 8.83 1.88
CA ARG A 46 0.79 10.26 1.66
C ARG A 46 -0.10 10.52 0.46
N ASN A 47 -0.03 9.67 -0.54
CA ASN A 47 -0.74 9.86 -1.80
C ASN A 47 -1.85 8.84 -1.99
N TYR A 48 -2.36 8.31 -0.89
CA TYR A 48 -3.35 7.22 -0.94
C TYR A 48 -4.54 7.57 -1.82
N THR A 49 -5.16 8.72 -1.57
CA THR A 49 -6.36 9.11 -2.31
C THR A 49 -6.07 9.29 -3.80
N GLU A 50 -4.96 9.93 -4.12
CA GLU A 50 -4.57 10.14 -5.51
C GLU A 50 -4.29 8.83 -6.22
N LEU A 51 -3.59 7.92 -5.54
CA LEU A 51 -3.27 6.61 -6.12
C LEU A 51 -4.54 5.79 -6.31
N TYR A 52 -5.45 5.81 -5.33
CA TYR A 52 -6.71 5.11 -5.44
C TYR A 52 -7.51 5.60 -6.64
N ASN A 53 -7.63 6.91 -6.79
CA ASN A 53 -8.36 7.49 -7.92
C ASN A 53 -7.69 7.14 -9.23
N HIS A 54 -6.37 7.19 -9.27
CA HIS A 54 -5.62 6.91 -10.49
C HIS A 54 -5.84 5.48 -10.97
N TYR A 55 -5.82 4.52 -10.05
CA TYR A 55 -5.90 3.11 -10.44
C TYR A 55 -7.31 2.55 -10.49
N PHE A 56 -8.24 3.11 -9.73
CA PHE A 56 -9.54 2.47 -9.56
C PHE A 56 -10.74 3.36 -9.89
N GLU A 57 -10.59 4.68 -9.90
CA GLU A 57 -11.71 5.58 -10.13
C GLU A 57 -11.47 6.54 -11.30
N LYS A 58 -10.47 6.29 -12.07
CA LYS A 58 -10.13 7.19 -13.17
C LYS A 58 -11.19 7.24 -14.27
N GLU A 59 -12.08 6.29 -14.27
CA GLU A 59 -13.16 6.23 -15.26
C GLU A 59 -14.27 7.22 -14.95
N LEU A 60 -14.31 7.71 -13.74
CA LEU A 60 -15.32 8.66 -13.34
C LEU A 60 -14.97 10.05 -13.79
#